data_0987a573de10a243bc7013efb337c09d
#
_entry.id   0987a573de10a243bc7013efb337c09d
#
_cell.length_a   1.000
_cell.length_b   1.000
_cell.length_c   1.000
_cell.angle_alpha   90.00
_cell.angle_beta   90.00
_cell.angle_gamma   90.00
#
_symmetry.space_group_name_H-M   'P 1'
#
loop_
_entity.id
_entity.type
_entity.pdbx_description
1 polymer ?
#
loop_
_entity_poly.entity_id
_entity_poly.type
_entity_poly.pdbx_seq_one_letter_code
_entity_poly.pdbx_strand_id
1 'polypeptide(L)'
;SGQRDLKRLVAYTSVSHMGFVLLGIFAWNSLALQGAVIVMLAHGLSTGALFILVGDLYRRTHTRNLDRLGGLWDTVPRMGGAGLFFALASLGLPGLGNFVGEILVLMGAYQVSPLLAALAAVGFVVSTIYSLRLVQRTFFGPNEGGWKLPDLGRREVGILAALVALVLWLGLYPRPFLDTAAPALEAIRQQAGGELAAEVLPGGDEPLATLLAPEEETP
;
A
#
# COMPACT_ATOMS: atom_id res chain seq x y z
N SER A 1 -16.20 -1.02 12.20
CA SER A 1 -16.55 -0.15 11.09
C SER A 1 -18.02 -0.30 10.78
N GLY A 2 -18.73 0.81 10.58
CA GLY A 2 -20.17 0.80 10.22
C GLY A 2 -20.44 0.58 8.73
N GLN A 3 -19.40 0.28 7.92
CA GLN A 3 -19.57 0.09 6.48
C GLN A 3 -20.19 -1.28 6.19
N ARG A 4 -21.29 -1.24 5.42
CA ARG A 4 -22.05 -2.42 5.00
C ARG A 4 -21.89 -2.77 3.52
N ASP A 5 -21.32 -1.89 2.72
CA ASP A 5 -21.05 -2.12 1.29
C ASP A 5 -19.63 -2.66 1.10
N LEU A 6 -19.51 -3.86 0.53
CA LEU A 6 -18.25 -4.57 0.29
C LEU A 6 -17.30 -3.77 -0.59
N LYS A 7 -17.80 -3.14 -1.68
CA LYS A 7 -16.97 -2.34 -2.57
C LYS A 7 -16.42 -1.10 -1.90
N ARG A 8 -17.26 -0.42 -1.10
CA ARG A 8 -16.82 0.76 -0.32
C ARG A 8 -15.82 0.38 0.75
N LEU A 9 -15.97 -0.79 1.38
CA LEU A 9 -15.02 -1.27 2.37
C LEU A 9 -13.62 -1.43 1.75
N VAL A 10 -13.51 -2.07 0.58
CA VAL A 10 -12.25 -2.17 -0.17
C VAL A 10 -11.71 -0.80 -0.55
N ALA A 11 -12.56 0.14 -1.00
CA ALA A 11 -12.12 1.49 -1.34
C ALA A 11 -11.56 2.27 -0.13
N TYR A 12 -12.13 2.09 1.06
CA TYR A 12 -11.62 2.74 2.27
C TYR A 12 -10.28 2.19 2.74
N THR A 13 -9.96 0.92 2.48
CA THR A 13 -8.61 0.39 2.76
C THR A 13 -7.57 1.12 1.91
N SER A 14 -7.90 1.49 0.67
CA SER A 14 -7.01 2.26 -0.20
C SER A 14 -6.63 3.63 0.39
N VAL A 15 -7.55 4.30 1.06
CA VAL A 15 -7.26 5.60 1.71
C VAL A 15 -6.15 5.45 2.76
N SER A 16 -6.18 4.36 3.54
CA SER A 16 -5.15 4.07 4.55
C SER A 16 -3.78 3.85 3.90
N HIS A 17 -3.70 3.01 2.85
CA HIS A 17 -2.43 2.74 2.16
C HIS A 17 -1.88 3.97 1.43
N MET A 18 -2.76 4.81 0.86
CA MET A 18 -2.32 6.10 0.27
C MET A 18 -1.79 7.06 1.32
N GLY A 19 -2.22 6.96 2.57
CA GLY A 19 -1.62 7.66 3.69
C GLY A 19 -0.14 7.29 3.90
N PHE A 20 0.24 6.02 3.73
CA PHE A 20 1.65 5.59 3.74
C PHE A 20 2.43 6.16 2.56
N VAL A 21 1.83 6.20 1.36
CA VAL A 21 2.48 6.82 0.19
C VAL A 21 2.77 8.29 0.45
N LEU A 22 1.80 9.04 0.95
CA LEU A 22 1.99 10.45 1.31
C LEU A 22 3.05 10.62 2.40
N LEU A 23 3.02 9.81 3.46
CA LEU A 23 4.04 9.84 4.50
C LEU A 23 5.44 9.59 3.92
N GLY A 24 5.57 8.63 3.00
CA GLY A 24 6.83 8.32 2.32
C GLY A 24 7.34 9.48 1.47
N ILE A 25 6.44 10.17 0.76
CA ILE A 25 6.78 11.34 -0.05
C ILE A 25 7.22 12.50 0.86
N PHE A 26 6.47 12.81 1.92
CA PHE A 26 6.78 13.94 2.81
C PHE A 26 7.98 13.66 3.73
N ALA A 27 8.33 12.42 4.01
CA ALA A 27 9.56 12.07 4.74
C ALA A 27 10.82 12.40 3.91
N TRP A 28 10.72 12.52 2.59
CA TRP A 28 11.70 13.04 1.63
C TRP A 28 13.10 12.45 1.75
N ASN A 29 13.22 11.20 2.18
CA ASN A 29 14.50 10.47 2.16
C ASN A 29 14.41 9.27 1.21
N SER A 30 15.58 8.77 0.80
CA SER A 30 15.69 7.70 -0.20
C SER A 30 14.90 6.45 0.21
N LEU A 31 14.95 6.08 1.48
CA LEU A 31 14.29 4.88 2.00
C LEU A 31 12.75 5.00 1.95
N ALA A 32 12.21 6.14 2.40
CA ALA A 32 10.78 6.39 2.43
C ALA A 32 10.20 6.53 1.00
N LEU A 33 10.91 7.20 0.09
CA LEU A 33 10.47 7.34 -1.30
C LEU A 33 10.44 5.99 -2.04
N GLN A 34 11.47 5.15 -1.85
CA GLN A 34 11.49 3.79 -2.38
C GLN A 34 10.32 2.97 -1.81
N GLY A 35 10.08 3.09 -0.50
CA GLY A 35 8.92 2.46 0.14
C GLY A 35 7.59 2.92 -0.47
N ALA A 36 7.41 4.21 -0.71
CA ALA A 36 6.21 4.75 -1.33
C ALA A 36 5.96 4.15 -2.73
N VAL A 37 6.99 4.01 -3.56
CA VAL A 37 6.88 3.36 -4.89
C VAL A 37 6.43 1.90 -4.75
N ILE A 38 7.03 1.15 -3.82
CA ILE A 38 6.63 -0.25 -3.60
C ILE A 38 5.20 -0.34 -3.09
N VAL A 39 4.76 0.55 -2.16
CA VAL A 39 3.35 0.59 -1.71
C VAL A 39 2.42 0.85 -2.88
N MET A 40 2.71 1.80 -3.77
CA MET A 40 1.87 2.10 -4.93
C MET A 40 1.71 0.87 -5.83
N LEU A 41 2.80 0.17 -6.15
CA LEU A 41 2.78 -1.04 -6.99
C LEU A 41 2.02 -2.19 -6.31
N ALA A 42 2.37 -2.51 -5.06
CA ALA A 42 1.78 -3.61 -4.31
C ALA A 42 0.29 -3.38 -4.04
N HIS A 43 -0.08 -2.15 -3.68
CA HIS A 43 -1.47 -1.75 -3.46
C HIS A 43 -2.29 -1.83 -4.77
N GLY A 44 -1.74 -1.38 -5.89
CA GLY A 44 -2.39 -1.49 -7.20
C GLY A 44 -2.71 -2.94 -7.56
N LEU A 45 -1.79 -3.86 -7.31
CA LEU A 45 -1.97 -5.30 -7.58
C LEU A 45 -2.97 -5.94 -6.61
N SER A 46 -2.78 -5.75 -5.30
CA SER A 46 -3.61 -6.40 -4.27
C SER A 46 -5.04 -5.87 -4.25
N THR A 47 -5.22 -4.54 -4.30
CA THR A 47 -6.54 -3.91 -4.30
C THR A 47 -7.25 -4.10 -5.65
N GLY A 48 -6.51 -4.07 -6.77
CA GLY A 48 -7.04 -4.42 -8.08
C GLY A 48 -7.64 -5.82 -8.08
N ALA A 49 -6.94 -6.81 -7.51
CA ALA A 49 -7.45 -8.16 -7.34
C ALA A 49 -8.70 -8.23 -6.45
N LEU A 50 -8.72 -7.50 -5.33
CA LEU A 50 -9.91 -7.41 -4.46
C LEU A 50 -11.10 -6.81 -5.21
N PHE A 51 -10.92 -5.78 -6.04
CA PHE A 51 -12.01 -5.24 -6.85
C PHE A 51 -12.49 -6.20 -7.93
N ILE A 52 -11.61 -7.00 -8.54
CA ILE A 52 -11.99 -8.08 -9.45
C ILE A 52 -12.89 -9.08 -8.70
N LEU A 53 -12.46 -9.55 -7.53
CA LEU A 53 -13.24 -10.49 -6.70
C LEU A 53 -14.59 -9.92 -6.27
N VAL A 54 -14.64 -8.65 -5.85
CA VAL A 54 -15.89 -7.96 -5.53
C VAL A 54 -16.83 -7.87 -6.74
N GLY A 55 -16.28 -7.60 -7.92
CA GLY A 55 -17.01 -7.57 -9.19
C GLY A 55 -17.56 -8.95 -9.55
N ASP A 56 -16.75 -9.98 -9.39
CA ASP A 56 -17.13 -11.37 -9.68
C ASP A 56 -18.19 -11.87 -8.70
N LEU A 57 -18.07 -11.53 -7.43
CA LEU A 57 -19.08 -11.84 -6.43
C LEU A 57 -20.40 -11.10 -6.71
N TYR A 58 -20.32 -9.81 -7.06
CA TYR A 58 -21.50 -9.03 -7.39
C TYR A 58 -22.24 -9.57 -8.63
N ARG A 59 -21.54 -10.03 -9.65
CA ARG A 59 -22.16 -10.65 -10.84
C ARG A 59 -22.96 -11.91 -10.49
N ARG A 60 -22.58 -12.62 -9.42
CA ARG A 60 -23.22 -13.87 -8.97
C ARG A 60 -24.34 -13.64 -7.96
N THR A 61 -24.18 -12.63 -7.09
CA THR A 61 -25.12 -12.39 -5.97
C THR A 61 -26.05 -11.21 -6.20
N HIS A 62 -25.73 -10.32 -7.16
CA HIS A 62 -26.40 -9.03 -7.40
C HIS A 62 -26.52 -8.16 -6.14
N THR A 63 -25.69 -8.41 -5.11
CA THR A 63 -25.63 -7.61 -3.88
C THR A 63 -24.20 -7.31 -3.47
N ARG A 64 -23.99 -6.17 -2.82
CA ARG A 64 -22.73 -5.76 -2.18
C ARG A 64 -22.91 -5.58 -0.68
N ASN A 65 -24.12 -5.81 -0.18
CA ASN A 65 -24.42 -5.64 1.23
C ASN A 65 -23.84 -6.82 2.02
N LEU A 66 -22.86 -6.53 2.90
CA LEU A 66 -22.20 -7.51 3.76
C LEU A 66 -23.15 -8.22 4.72
N ASP A 67 -24.26 -7.60 5.11
CA ASP A 67 -25.25 -8.22 6.01
C ASP A 67 -26.08 -9.29 5.29
N ARG A 68 -26.06 -9.33 3.95
CA ARG A 68 -26.72 -10.34 3.11
C ARG A 68 -25.75 -11.40 2.56
N LEU A 69 -24.44 -11.18 2.73
CA LEU A 69 -23.37 -12.11 2.41
C LEU A 69 -23.00 -12.86 3.68
N GLY A 70 -22.31 -13.97 3.54
CA GLY A 70 -21.86 -14.79 4.66
C GLY A 70 -21.85 -16.26 4.28
N GLY A 71 -20.97 -17.04 4.90
CA GLY A 71 -20.89 -18.50 4.67
C GLY A 71 -20.57 -18.91 3.23
N LEU A 72 -19.95 -18.00 2.44
CA LEU A 72 -19.67 -18.28 1.04
C LEU A 72 -18.49 -19.23 0.84
N TRP A 73 -17.72 -19.51 1.90
CA TRP A 73 -16.56 -20.42 1.82
C TRP A 73 -16.93 -21.81 1.31
N ASP A 74 -18.07 -22.35 1.78
CA ASP A 74 -18.53 -23.68 1.39
C ASP A 74 -19.00 -23.75 -0.07
N THR A 75 -19.43 -22.63 -0.63
CA THR A 75 -20.00 -22.54 -1.98
C THR A 75 -18.95 -22.18 -3.03
N VAL A 76 -18.06 -21.23 -2.69
CA VAL A 76 -17.03 -20.67 -3.61
C VAL A 76 -15.65 -20.68 -2.96
N PRO A 77 -15.08 -21.85 -2.62
CA PRO A 77 -13.82 -21.96 -1.88
C PRO A 77 -12.61 -21.35 -2.61
N ARG A 78 -12.55 -21.42 -3.94
CA ARG A 78 -11.47 -20.79 -4.72
C ARG A 78 -11.52 -19.27 -4.61
N MET A 79 -12.71 -18.69 -4.70
CA MET A 79 -12.92 -17.25 -4.51
C MET A 79 -12.62 -16.85 -3.06
N GLY A 80 -13.01 -17.65 -2.08
CA GLY A 80 -12.69 -17.45 -0.67
C GLY A 80 -11.19 -17.46 -0.41
N GLY A 81 -10.46 -18.44 -0.96
CA GLY A 81 -9.00 -18.54 -0.85
C GLY A 81 -8.27 -17.36 -1.49
N ALA A 82 -8.69 -16.94 -2.69
CA ALA A 82 -8.15 -15.75 -3.35
C ALA A 82 -8.46 -14.48 -2.55
N GLY A 83 -9.70 -14.34 -2.05
CA GLY A 83 -10.11 -13.22 -1.20
C GLY A 83 -9.30 -13.12 0.09
N LEU A 84 -9.06 -14.26 0.75
CA LEU A 84 -8.20 -14.33 1.93
C LEU A 84 -6.75 -13.91 1.59
N PHE A 85 -6.17 -14.46 0.51
CA PHE A 85 -4.81 -14.13 0.10
C PHE A 85 -4.64 -12.62 -0.15
N PHE A 86 -5.51 -12.00 -0.96
CA PHE A 86 -5.38 -10.57 -1.26
C PHE A 86 -5.75 -9.68 -0.07
N ALA A 87 -6.62 -10.10 0.82
CA ALA A 87 -6.84 -9.42 2.08
C ALA A 87 -5.58 -9.48 2.97
N LEU A 88 -4.92 -10.64 3.09
CA LEU A 88 -3.65 -10.77 3.80
C LEU A 88 -2.53 -9.96 3.13
N ALA A 89 -2.50 -9.89 1.80
CA ALA A 89 -1.57 -9.02 1.08
C ALA A 89 -1.83 -7.54 1.40
N SER A 90 -3.08 -7.13 1.48
CA SER A 90 -3.47 -5.77 1.86
C SER A 90 -3.22 -5.44 3.34
N LEU A 91 -3.12 -6.45 4.22
CA LEU A 91 -2.73 -6.28 5.63
C LEU A 91 -1.25 -5.96 5.83
N GLY A 92 -0.42 -6.10 4.80
CA GLY A 92 1.02 -6.07 4.97
C GLY A 92 1.57 -7.32 5.67
N LEU A 93 1.10 -8.51 5.28
CA LEU A 93 1.69 -9.75 5.79
C LEU A 93 3.14 -9.88 5.31
N PRO A 94 4.13 -10.21 6.19
CA PRO A 94 5.51 -10.45 5.79
C PRO A 94 5.63 -11.44 4.62
N GLY A 95 6.46 -11.09 3.63
CA GLY A 95 6.60 -11.86 2.40
C GLY A 95 5.69 -11.41 1.24
N LEU A 96 4.80 -10.44 1.46
CA LEU A 96 3.95 -9.84 0.44
C LEU A 96 4.33 -8.36 0.19
N GLY A 97 4.05 -7.88 -1.02
CA GLY A 97 4.58 -6.60 -1.51
C GLY A 97 4.23 -5.38 -0.64
N ASN A 98 3.00 -5.28 -0.12
CA ASN A 98 2.60 -4.15 0.72
C ASN A 98 3.46 -4.04 1.99
N PHE A 99 3.77 -5.17 2.64
CA PHE A 99 4.63 -5.17 3.83
C PHE A 99 5.98 -4.52 3.56
N VAL A 100 6.64 -4.89 2.45
CA VAL A 100 7.96 -4.34 2.10
C VAL A 100 7.88 -2.82 1.97
N GLY A 101 6.90 -2.31 1.23
CA GLY A 101 6.75 -0.87 1.02
C GLY A 101 6.42 -0.12 2.32
N GLU A 102 5.48 -0.62 3.10
CA GLU A 102 5.05 0.02 4.35
C GLU A 102 6.15 0.05 5.41
N ILE A 103 6.93 -1.03 5.55
CA ILE A 103 8.08 -1.06 6.45
C ILE A 103 9.17 -0.06 6.00
N LEU A 104 9.48 0.02 4.70
CA LEU A 104 10.43 1.00 4.19
C LEU A 104 9.97 2.44 4.46
N VAL A 105 8.67 2.73 4.27
CA VAL A 105 8.10 4.04 4.60
C VAL A 105 8.20 4.32 6.09
N LEU A 106 7.83 3.37 6.95
CA LEU A 106 7.93 3.54 8.41
C LEU A 106 9.37 3.78 8.87
N MET A 107 10.33 3.01 8.35
CA MET A 107 11.74 3.18 8.67
C MET A 107 12.27 4.54 8.21
N GLY A 108 11.90 4.97 7.00
CA GLY A 108 12.26 6.28 6.48
C GLY A 108 11.60 7.43 7.24
N ALA A 109 10.31 7.30 7.56
CA ALA A 109 9.58 8.29 8.37
C ALA A 109 10.15 8.40 9.79
N TYR A 110 10.59 7.28 10.38
CA TYR A 110 11.23 7.26 11.71
C TYR A 110 12.51 8.10 11.76
N GLN A 111 13.29 8.10 10.69
CA GLN A 111 14.50 8.93 10.60
C GLN A 111 14.22 10.44 10.65
N VAL A 112 13.03 10.85 10.20
CA VAL A 112 12.60 12.25 10.18
C VAL A 112 11.82 12.62 11.43
N SER A 113 10.85 11.78 11.81
CA SER A 113 9.99 11.99 12.97
C SER A 113 9.51 10.67 13.55
N PRO A 114 10.09 10.24 14.69
CA PRO A 114 9.63 9.03 15.39
C PRO A 114 8.15 9.08 15.77
N LEU A 115 7.61 10.28 16.08
CA LEU A 115 6.21 10.47 16.43
C LEU A 115 5.28 10.16 15.25
N LEU A 116 5.60 10.69 14.05
CA LEU A 116 4.81 10.41 12.84
C LEU A 116 4.88 8.93 12.46
N ALA A 117 6.04 8.31 12.57
CA ALA A 117 6.20 6.87 12.34
C ALA A 117 5.36 6.04 13.34
N ALA A 118 5.33 6.41 14.61
CA ALA A 118 4.52 5.74 15.63
C ALA A 118 3.01 5.88 15.34
N LEU A 119 2.54 7.08 14.97
CA LEU A 119 1.15 7.31 14.57
C LEU A 119 0.76 6.50 13.33
N ALA A 120 1.65 6.43 12.33
CA ALA A 120 1.44 5.62 11.13
C ALA A 120 1.39 4.11 11.45
N ALA A 121 2.22 3.63 12.38
CA ALA A 121 2.20 2.24 12.85
C ALA A 121 0.85 1.87 13.51
N VAL A 122 0.23 2.80 14.26
CA VAL A 122 -1.15 2.60 14.77
C VAL A 122 -2.15 2.48 13.60
N GLY A 123 -2.02 3.33 12.58
CA GLY A 123 -2.83 3.24 11.36
C GLY A 123 -2.71 1.88 10.67
N PHE A 124 -1.51 1.31 10.62
CA PHE A 124 -1.24 -0.02 10.10
C PHE A 124 -2.03 -1.10 10.84
N VAL A 125 -2.02 -1.09 12.17
CA VAL A 125 -2.79 -2.02 13.00
C VAL A 125 -4.30 -1.87 12.74
N VAL A 126 -4.79 -0.65 12.60
CA VAL A 126 -6.21 -0.39 12.32
C VAL A 126 -6.61 -0.93 10.93
N SER A 127 -5.76 -0.77 9.92
CA SER A 127 -6.03 -1.30 8.56
C SER A 127 -6.18 -2.82 8.56
N THR A 128 -5.41 -3.52 9.38
CA THR A 128 -5.51 -4.97 9.60
C THR A 128 -6.92 -5.39 9.98
N ILE A 129 -7.55 -4.69 10.93
CA ILE A 129 -8.91 -5.01 11.41
C ILE A 129 -9.94 -4.93 10.28
N TYR A 130 -9.82 -3.94 9.38
CA TYR A 130 -10.77 -3.78 8.28
C TYR A 130 -10.66 -4.89 7.24
N SER A 131 -9.45 -5.26 6.86
CA SER A 131 -9.23 -6.30 5.84
C SER A 131 -9.66 -7.67 6.34
N LEU A 132 -9.40 -8.02 7.60
CA LEU A 132 -9.88 -9.27 8.20
C LEU A 132 -11.41 -9.31 8.29
N ARG A 133 -12.06 -8.20 8.65
CA ARG A 133 -13.53 -8.12 8.67
C ARG A 133 -14.16 -8.30 7.30
N LEU A 134 -13.52 -7.84 6.24
CA LEU A 134 -13.97 -8.07 4.87
C LEU A 134 -14.12 -9.56 4.59
N VAL A 135 -13.05 -10.32 4.84
CA VAL A 135 -13.04 -11.77 4.62
C VAL A 135 -14.01 -12.48 5.56
N GLN A 136 -13.98 -12.12 6.84
CA GLN A 136 -14.84 -12.73 7.86
C GLN A 136 -16.33 -12.58 7.50
N ARG A 137 -16.77 -11.37 7.14
CA ARG A 137 -18.19 -11.12 6.84
C ARG A 137 -18.65 -11.64 5.48
N THR A 138 -17.73 -11.84 4.54
CA THR A 138 -18.09 -12.30 3.20
C THR A 138 -18.07 -13.82 3.11
N PHE A 139 -17.02 -14.45 3.63
CA PHE A 139 -16.76 -15.86 3.37
C PHE A 139 -17.06 -16.77 4.57
N PHE A 140 -16.92 -16.27 5.79
CA PHE A 140 -17.13 -17.07 7.01
C PHE A 140 -18.53 -16.85 7.61
N GLY A 141 -18.89 -17.72 8.54
CA GLY A 141 -20.19 -17.71 9.20
C GLY A 141 -21.23 -18.60 8.50
N PRO A 142 -22.48 -18.61 8.97
CA PRO A 142 -23.56 -19.38 8.36
C PRO A 142 -23.99 -18.77 7.02
N ASN A 143 -24.33 -19.62 6.05
CA ASN A 143 -24.90 -19.21 4.76
C ASN A 143 -26.41 -18.94 4.91
N GLU A 144 -26.76 -17.88 5.64
CA GLU A 144 -28.18 -17.51 5.88
C GLU A 144 -28.92 -17.14 4.59
N GLY A 145 -28.19 -16.64 3.58
CA GLY A 145 -28.75 -16.31 2.27
C GLY A 145 -29.04 -17.52 1.39
N GLY A 146 -28.70 -18.73 1.81
CA GLY A 146 -28.88 -19.96 1.03
C GLY A 146 -28.16 -19.95 -0.32
N TRP A 147 -27.02 -19.20 -0.41
CA TRP A 147 -26.25 -19.01 -1.64
C TRP A 147 -25.74 -20.35 -2.19
N LYS A 148 -26.04 -20.59 -3.47
CA LYS A 148 -25.49 -21.69 -4.26
C LYS A 148 -24.89 -21.08 -5.53
N LEU A 149 -23.62 -20.71 -5.48
CA LEU A 149 -22.96 -19.94 -6.52
C LEU A 149 -21.94 -20.81 -7.27
N PRO A 150 -21.75 -20.58 -8.58
CA PRO A 150 -20.63 -21.17 -9.29
C PRO A 150 -19.33 -20.51 -8.81
N ASP A 151 -18.30 -21.31 -8.56
CA ASP A 151 -16.98 -20.81 -8.17
C ASP A 151 -16.22 -20.20 -9.37
N LEU A 152 -14.99 -19.75 -9.14
CA LEU A 152 -14.15 -19.13 -10.16
C LEU A 152 -13.89 -20.08 -11.34
N GLY A 153 -14.11 -19.55 -12.55
CA GLY A 153 -13.78 -20.23 -13.78
C GLY A 153 -12.27 -20.22 -14.07
N ARG A 154 -11.83 -21.03 -15.04
CA ARG A 154 -10.39 -21.14 -15.38
C ARG A 154 -9.73 -19.81 -15.74
N ARG A 155 -10.44 -18.93 -16.45
CA ARG A 155 -9.96 -17.60 -16.82
C ARG A 155 -9.78 -16.70 -15.59
N GLU A 156 -10.77 -16.68 -14.70
CA GLU A 156 -10.73 -15.89 -13.47
C GLU A 156 -9.58 -16.36 -12.55
N VAL A 157 -9.44 -17.67 -12.40
CA VAL A 157 -8.31 -18.26 -11.66
C VAL A 157 -6.97 -17.90 -12.29
N GLY A 158 -6.83 -17.94 -13.62
CA GLY A 158 -5.59 -17.57 -14.30
C GLY A 158 -5.19 -16.12 -14.06
N ILE A 159 -6.14 -15.19 -14.10
CA ILE A 159 -5.89 -13.75 -13.83
C ILE A 159 -5.45 -13.56 -12.37
N LEU A 160 -6.18 -14.15 -11.42
CA LEU A 160 -5.88 -14.04 -10.00
C LEU A 160 -4.54 -14.72 -9.65
N ALA A 161 -4.22 -15.86 -10.26
CA ALA A 161 -2.94 -16.54 -10.07
C ALA A 161 -1.75 -15.68 -10.56
N ALA A 162 -1.90 -14.99 -11.68
CA ALA A 162 -0.88 -14.05 -12.15
C ALA A 162 -0.67 -12.89 -11.16
N LEU A 163 -1.75 -12.33 -10.62
CA LEU A 163 -1.67 -11.29 -9.58
C LEU A 163 -1.06 -11.80 -8.28
N VAL A 164 -1.39 -13.04 -7.86
CA VAL A 164 -0.74 -13.70 -6.71
C VAL A 164 0.76 -13.80 -6.94
N ALA A 165 1.19 -14.27 -8.11
CA ALA A 165 2.61 -14.40 -8.44
C ALA A 165 3.35 -13.06 -8.39
N LEU A 166 2.73 -11.98 -8.93
CA LEU A 166 3.32 -10.64 -8.90
C LEU A 166 3.42 -10.07 -7.47
N VAL A 167 2.40 -10.25 -6.65
CA VAL A 167 2.41 -9.79 -5.24
C VAL A 167 3.46 -10.54 -4.42
N LEU A 168 3.60 -11.85 -4.63
CA LEU A 168 4.65 -12.66 -4.02
C LEU A 168 6.04 -12.24 -4.50
N TRP A 169 6.21 -12.04 -5.80
CA TRP A 169 7.48 -11.59 -6.36
C TRP A 169 7.91 -10.25 -5.76
N LEU A 170 7.00 -9.29 -5.73
CA LEU A 170 7.27 -7.97 -5.15
C LEU A 170 7.60 -8.05 -3.64
N GLY A 171 7.01 -9.00 -2.93
CA GLY A 171 7.25 -9.20 -1.49
C GLY A 171 8.54 -9.96 -1.17
N LEU A 172 8.87 -10.99 -1.95
CA LEU A 172 10.03 -11.85 -1.69
C LEU A 172 11.31 -11.35 -2.35
N TYR A 173 11.20 -10.66 -3.49
CA TYR A 173 12.33 -10.16 -4.26
C TYR A 173 12.08 -8.74 -4.80
N PRO A 174 12.02 -7.73 -3.93
CA PRO A 174 11.71 -6.35 -4.32
C PRO A 174 12.86 -5.63 -5.06
N ARG A 175 14.09 -6.16 -5.01
CA ARG A 175 15.30 -5.52 -5.56
C ARG A 175 15.13 -4.98 -6.99
N PRO A 176 14.63 -5.72 -7.98
CA PRO A 176 14.52 -5.21 -9.34
C PRO A 176 13.68 -3.92 -9.44
N PHE A 177 12.65 -3.82 -8.63
CA PHE A 177 11.77 -2.63 -8.60
C PHE A 177 12.45 -1.45 -7.90
N LEU A 178 13.14 -1.73 -6.79
CA LEU A 178 13.89 -0.72 -6.03
C LEU A 178 15.06 -0.18 -6.86
N ASP A 179 15.85 -1.05 -7.46
CA ASP A 179 17.03 -0.68 -8.28
C ASP A 179 16.61 0.12 -9.52
N THR A 180 15.43 -0.17 -10.10
CA THR A 180 14.88 0.58 -11.24
C THR A 180 14.39 1.97 -10.82
N ALA A 181 13.77 2.09 -9.65
CA ALA A 181 13.22 3.37 -9.17
C ALA A 181 14.29 4.29 -8.55
N ALA A 182 15.31 3.72 -7.91
CA ALA A 182 16.30 4.48 -7.13
C ALA A 182 16.98 5.62 -7.89
N PRO A 183 17.48 5.45 -9.14
CA PRO A 183 18.14 6.55 -9.86
C PRO A 183 17.19 7.72 -10.14
N ALA A 184 15.95 7.45 -10.52
CA ALA A 184 14.96 8.48 -10.80
C ALA A 184 14.56 9.24 -9.53
N LEU A 185 14.37 8.54 -8.41
CA LEU A 185 14.04 9.14 -7.12
C LEU A 185 15.20 10.02 -6.60
N GLU A 186 16.45 9.58 -6.80
CA GLU A 186 17.61 10.37 -6.40
C GLU A 186 17.77 11.62 -7.27
N ALA A 187 17.54 11.53 -8.59
CA ALA A 187 17.56 12.69 -9.49
C ALA A 187 16.50 13.73 -9.08
N ILE A 188 15.28 13.30 -8.76
CA ILE A 188 14.21 14.19 -8.28
C ILE A 188 14.61 14.86 -6.96
N ARG A 189 15.21 14.12 -6.03
CA ARG A 189 15.69 14.68 -4.77
C ARG A 189 16.77 15.75 -4.96
N GLN A 190 17.72 15.51 -5.86
CA GLN A 190 18.79 16.44 -6.15
C GLN A 190 18.26 17.71 -6.83
N GLN A 191 17.34 17.59 -7.79
CA GLN A 191 16.69 18.73 -8.43
C GLN A 191 15.97 19.61 -7.41
N ALA A 192 15.09 19.02 -6.61
CA ALA A 192 14.35 19.77 -5.60
C ALA A 192 15.25 20.41 -4.54
N GLY A 193 16.33 19.74 -4.15
CA GLY A 193 17.33 20.31 -3.23
C GLY A 193 18.10 21.47 -3.84
N GLY A 194 18.45 21.39 -5.11
CA GLY A 194 19.12 22.45 -5.85
C GLY A 194 18.23 23.69 -6.08
N GLU A 195 16.96 23.46 -6.44
CA GLU A 195 15.99 24.57 -6.63
C GLU A 195 15.71 25.30 -5.30
N LEU A 196 15.55 24.55 -4.19
CA LEU A 196 15.36 25.15 -2.87
C LEU A 196 16.60 25.96 -2.43
N ALA A 197 17.80 25.45 -2.69
CA ALA A 197 19.03 26.18 -2.38
C ALA A 197 19.16 27.47 -3.20
N ALA A 198 18.78 27.45 -4.47
CA ALA A 198 18.79 28.63 -5.34
C ALA A 198 17.73 29.67 -4.95
N GLU A 199 16.59 29.25 -4.44
CA GLU A 199 15.49 30.14 -3.98
C GLU A 199 15.79 30.78 -2.62
N VAL A 200 16.40 30.00 -1.70
CA VAL A 200 16.72 30.48 -0.33
C VAL A 200 17.97 31.32 -0.30
N LEU A 201 18.90 31.17 -1.28
CA LEU A 201 20.13 31.94 -1.42
C LEU A 201 20.16 32.66 -2.77
N PRO A 202 19.33 33.67 -3.00
CA PRO A 202 19.39 34.46 -4.22
C PRO A 202 20.71 35.29 -4.23
N GLY A 203 21.71 34.82 -4.97
CA GLY A 203 23.02 35.42 -5.08
C GLY A 203 24.19 34.48 -4.77
N GLY A 204 23.90 33.18 -4.62
CA GLY A 204 24.86 32.18 -4.14
C GLY A 204 25.80 31.61 -5.19
N ASP A 205 26.55 32.47 -5.94
CA ASP A 205 27.80 32.06 -6.58
C ASP A 205 29.00 32.15 -5.61
N GLU A 206 28.77 32.58 -4.36
CA GLU A 206 29.82 32.53 -3.34
C GLU A 206 29.77 31.22 -2.56
N PRO A 207 30.88 30.43 -2.54
CA PRO A 207 30.99 29.24 -1.72
C PRO A 207 30.72 29.59 -0.25
N LEU A 208 29.92 28.79 0.44
CA LEU A 208 29.64 28.93 1.89
C LEU A 208 30.89 29.12 2.77
N ALA A 209 32.05 28.69 2.27
CA ALA A 209 33.37 28.91 2.89
C ALA A 209 33.75 30.41 3.02
N THR A 210 33.24 31.27 2.14
CA THR A 210 33.54 32.71 2.16
C THR A 210 32.68 33.46 3.19
N LEU A 211 31.49 32.98 3.46
CA LEU A 211 30.58 33.55 4.47
C LEU A 211 30.92 33.17 5.91
N LEU A 212 31.79 32.15 6.08
CA LEU A 212 32.21 31.64 7.39
C LEU A 212 33.70 32.00 7.69
N ALA A 213 34.36 32.74 6.81
CA ALA A 213 35.71 33.26 7.10
C ALA A 213 35.59 34.31 8.21
N PRO A 214 36.39 34.22 9.31
CA PRO A 214 36.42 35.24 10.32
C PRO A 214 36.90 36.55 9.69
N GLU A 215 36.20 37.66 9.95
CA GLU A 215 36.68 39.01 9.58
C GLU A 215 38.07 39.18 10.17
N GLU A 216 39.09 39.30 9.31
CA GLU A 216 40.41 39.71 9.73
C GLU A 216 40.31 41.14 10.26
N GLU A 217 40.43 41.29 11.57
CA GLU A 217 40.63 42.59 12.20
C GLU A 217 41.92 43.22 11.57
N THR A 218 41.69 44.23 10.74
CA THR A 218 42.81 45.07 10.28
C THR A 218 43.24 46.00 11.41
N PRO A 219 44.53 46.18 11.63
CA PRO A 219 45.13 46.93 12.74
C PRO A 219 44.92 48.43 12.65
#